data_c8043ad2b3783498e6eaa6277acc8c22
#
_entry.id   c8043ad2b3783498e6eaa6277acc8c22
#
_cell.length_a   1.000
_cell.length_b   1.000
_cell.length_c   1.000
_cell.angle_alpha   90.00
_cell.angle_beta   90.00
_cell.angle_gamma   90.00
#
_symmetry.space_group_name_H-M   'P 1'
#
loop_
_entity.id
_entity.type
_entity.pdbx_description
1 polymer ?
#
loop_
_entity_poly.entity_id
_entity_poly.type
_entity_poly.pdbx_seq_one_letter_code
_entity_poly.pdbx_strand_id
1 'polypeptide(L)'
;MNIYTNKLLFVIGFILLISLLSRYIKFFIKLKWYIFNILKNQSISSQKTQKGKQHFLENKIIIVGTIRNGEKTLPRSMEFIYNQIIPHFKDYQIIIMENDSEDNTRDYLLDLSKKDNKLKIIGCGGINLPQCKLNLEKTDMKKCPECFTRINKMVYIRNVYLDEIKKPEYNDFNYILMFDMDLYGHLSKKGLYDTGYNFLVDKNIYAVCAMTISPSLGYYDAYAHLDWYKKSYKQESIMKNFAKCGMNKVSSCFNGFTIYRRSSLLDKKYCTYIDGKNNHSICEHKCFHEQMNNVYINYNMLFKVPVNSLDNSLFSILFF
;
A
#
# COMPACT_ATOMS: atom_id res chain seq x y z
N MET A 1 -16.51 36.20 -44.41
CA MET A 1 -16.37 35.22 -43.32
C MET A 1 -15.83 35.94 -42.10
N ASN A 2 -16.56 35.94 -40.99
CA ASN A 2 -16.41 36.89 -39.87
C ASN A 2 -15.14 36.60 -39.06
N ILE A 3 -14.40 37.65 -38.66
CA ILE A 3 -13.15 37.55 -37.86
C ILE A 3 -13.33 36.69 -36.59
N TYR A 4 -14.53 36.67 -36.04
CA TYR A 4 -14.88 35.84 -34.87
C TYR A 4 -14.91 34.33 -35.18
N THR A 5 -15.38 33.93 -36.38
CA THR A 5 -15.36 32.51 -36.80
C THR A 5 -13.93 31.98 -36.98
N ASN A 6 -13.02 32.79 -37.52
CA ASN A 6 -11.63 32.40 -37.69
C ASN A 6 -10.91 32.26 -36.35
N LYS A 7 -11.19 33.16 -35.38
CA LYS A 7 -10.62 33.04 -34.01
C LYS A 7 -11.15 31.80 -33.29
N LEU A 8 -12.43 31.48 -33.43
CA LEU A 8 -13.05 30.31 -32.83
C LEU A 8 -12.46 29.02 -33.41
N LEU A 9 -12.31 28.93 -34.74
CA LEU A 9 -11.68 27.78 -35.40
C LEU A 9 -10.22 27.58 -34.98
N PHE A 10 -9.46 28.68 -34.82
CA PHE A 10 -8.08 28.62 -34.32
C PHE A 10 -8.01 28.08 -32.89
N VAL A 11 -8.89 28.54 -32.00
CA VAL A 11 -8.95 28.06 -30.61
C VAL A 11 -9.33 26.58 -30.55
N ILE A 12 -10.31 26.15 -31.34
CA ILE A 12 -10.70 24.72 -31.42
C ILE A 12 -9.56 23.88 -31.96
N GLY A 13 -8.87 24.29 -33.01
CA GLY A 13 -7.73 23.61 -33.58
C GLY A 13 -6.56 23.50 -32.58
N PHE A 14 -6.30 24.55 -31.81
CA PHE A 14 -5.30 24.57 -30.76
C PHE A 14 -5.62 23.60 -29.60
N ILE A 15 -6.89 23.56 -29.18
CA ILE A 15 -7.35 22.60 -28.14
C ILE A 15 -7.23 21.16 -28.62
N LEU A 16 -7.59 20.88 -29.88
CA LEU A 16 -7.44 19.57 -30.49
C LEU A 16 -5.97 19.15 -30.60
N LEU A 17 -5.08 20.06 -30.97
CA LEU A 17 -3.65 19.83 -31.04
C LEU A 17 -3.06 19.48 -29.66
N ILE A 18 -3.43 20.25 -28.61
CA ILE A 18 -3.02 19.96 -27.22
C ILE A 18 -3.53 18.59 -26.78
N SER A 19 -4.78 18.26 -27.11
CA SER A 19 -5.36 16.95 -26.79
C SER A 19 -4.61 15.80 -27.47
N LEU A 20 -4.28 15.93 -28.76
CA LEU A 20 -3.47 14.96 -29.51
C LEU A 20 -2.06 14.81 -28.92
N LEU A 21 -1.37 15.92 -28.65
CA LEU A 21 -0.04 15.91 -28.02
C LEU A 21 -0.08 15.20 -26.66
N SER A 22 -1.07 15.49 -25.85
CA SER A 22 -1.27 14.86 -24.54
C SER A 22 -1.47 13.33 -24.67
N ARG A 23 -2.20 12.86 -25.68
CA ARG A 23 -2.37 11.43 -25.97
C ARG A 23 -1.04 10.77 -26.40
N TYR A 24 -0.27 11.43 -27.25
CA TYR A 24 1.05 10.96 -27.68
C TYR A 24 2.03 10.84 -26.49
N ILE A 25 2.12 11.88 -25.67
CA ILE A 25 2.97 11.88 -24.47
C ILE A 25 2.57 10.73 -23.53
N LYS A 26 1.27 10.53 -23.31
CA LYS A 26 0.76 9.43 -22.48
C LYS A 26 1.10 8.06 -23.07
N PHE A 27 0.98 7.90 -24.39
CA PHE A 27 1.36 6.65 -25.06
C PHE A 27 2.85 6.34 -24.89
N PHE A 28 3.75 7.32 -25.06
CA PHE A 28 5.19 7.13 -24.85
C PHE A 28 5.54 6.81 -23.40
N ILE A 29 4.88 7.44 -22.44
CA ILE A 29 5.06 7.12 -21.03
C ILE A 29 4.67 5.66 -20.76
N LYS A 30 3.56 5.19 -21.34
CA LYS A 30 3.13 3.79 -21.22
C LYS A 30 4.11 2.81 -21.85
N LEU A 31 4.54 3.11 -23.09
CA LEU A 31 5.48 2.26 -23.79
C LEU A 31 6.79 2.15 -23.03
N LYS A 32 7.31 3.27 -22.53
CA LYS A 32 8.49 3.33 -21.67
C LYS A 32 8.29 2.49 -20.42
N TRP A 33 7.11 2.59 -19.82
CA TRP A 33 6.75 1.84 -18.62
C TRP A 33 6.65 0.33 -18.88
N TYR A 34 6.02 -0.07 -20.00
CA TYR A 34 5.90 -1.47 -20.43
C TYR A 34 7.26 -2.09 -20.68
N ILE A 35 8.12 -1.42 -21.45
CA ILE A 35 9.51 -1.86 -21.72
C ILE A 35 10.28 -2.00 -20.40
N PHE A 36 10.13 -1.03 -19.50
CA PHE A 36 10.78 -1.03 -18.21
C PHE A 36 10.37 -2.20 -17.31
N ASN A 37 9.07 -2.55 -17.30
CA ASN A 37 8.59 -3.74 -16.59
C ASN A 37 9.15 -5.04 -17.14
N ILE A 38 9.26 -5.15 -18.46
CA ILE A 38 9.89 -6.31 -19.09
C ILE A 38 11.35 -6.42 -18.65
N LEU A 39 12.11 -5.35 -18.71
CA LEU A 39 13.51 -5.31 -18.30
C LEU A 39 13.70 -5.65 -16.81
N LYS A 40 12.85 -5.12 -15.93
CA LYS A 40 12.88 -5.49 -14.50
C LYS A 40 12.59 -6.96 -14.27
N ASN A 41 11.58 -7.51 -14.94
CA ASN A 41 11.25 -8.92 -14.82
C ASN A 41 12.35 -9.85 -15.36
N GLN A 42 13.16 -9.37 -16.31
CA GLN A 42 14.32 -10.11 -16.84
C GLN A 42 15.53 -10.03 -15.89
N SER A 43 15.63 -8.98 -15.06
CA SER A 43 16.75 -8.81 -14.11
C SER A 43 16.74 -9.80 -12.93
N ILE A 44 15.60 -10.46 -12.67
CA ILE A 44 15.48 -11.44 -11.60
C ILE A 44 15.75 -12.83 -12.16
N SER A 45 16.82 -13.50 -11.68
CA SER A 45 17.15 -14.85 -12.15
C SER A 45 16.04 -15.85 -11.80
N SER A 46 15.85 -16.84 -12.66
CA SER A 46 14.88 -17.93 -12.44
C SER A 46 15.16 -18.70 -11.15
N GLN A 47 16.44 -18.91 -10.82
CA GLN A 47 16.85 -19.60 -9.60
C GLN A 47 16.44 -18.83 -8.33
N LYS A 48 16.64 -17.50 -8.29
CA LYS A 48 16.19 -16.67 -7.16
C LYS A 48 14.67 -16.71 -7.03
N THR A 49 13.96 -16.59 -8.15
CA THR A 49 12.50 -16.67 -8.20
C THR A 49 11.99 -17.99 -7.62
N GLN A 50 12.61 -19.11 -8.02
CA GLN A 50 12.21 -20.43 -7.55
C GLN A 50 12.47 -20.61 -6.04
N LYS A 51 13.66 -20.23 -5.55
CA LYS A 51 13.99 -20.31 -4.13
C LYS A 51 13.09 -19.42 -3.28
N GLY A 52 12.79 -18.21 -3.74
CA GLY A 52 11.89 -17.29 -3.03
C GLY A 52 10.46 -17.77 -3.02
N LYS A 53 9.97 -18.35 -4.12
CA LYS A 53 8.66 -19.02 -4.19
C LYS A 53 8.58 -20.16 -3.18
N GLN A 54 9.57 -21.06 -3.19
CA GLN A 54 9.61 -22.21 -2.28
C GLN A 54 9.64 -21.74 -0.82
N HIS A 55 10.45 -20.72 -0.52
CA HIS A 55 10.51 -20.13 0.81
C HIS A 55 9.16 -19.65 1.32
N PHE A 56 8.37 -18.93 0.51
CA PHE A 56 7.04 -18.49 0.93
C PHE A 56 6.04 -19.63 1.04
N LEU A 57 6.10 -20.63 0.15
CA LEU A 57 5.26 -21.85 0.23
C LEU A 57 5.54 -22.71 1.48
N GLU A 58 6.65 -22.52 2.14
CA GLU A 58 7.00 -23.19 3.41
C GLU A 58 6.62 -22.36 4.64
N ASN A 59 6.20 -21.11 4.45
CA ASN A 59 5.96 -20.16 5.52
C ASN A 59 4.52 -19.65 5.54
N LYS A 60 4.02 -19.34 6.74
CA LYS A 60 2.67 -18.80 6.95
C LYS A 60 2.68 -17.28 7.01
N ILE A 61 1.58 -16.66 6.58
CA ILE A 61 1.40 -15.21 6.55
C ILE A 61 0.12 -14.78 7.27
N ILE A 62 0.19 -13.71 8.05
CA ILE A 62 -0.98 -12.97 8.51
C ILE A 62 -1.13 -11.73 7.63
N ILE A 63 -2.32 -11.49 7.11
CA ILE A 63 -2.66 -10.31 6.33
C ILE A 63 -3.48 -9.40 7.24
N VAL A 64 -2.98 -8.20 7.50
CA VAL A 64 -3.66 -7.25 8.38
C VAL A 64 -3.89 -5.93 7.68
N GLY A 65 -5.01 -5.29 7.97
CA GLY A 65 -5.29 -3.95 7.52
C GLY A 65 -6.50 -3.33 8.18
N THR A 66 -6.72 -2.07 7.85
CA THR A 66 -7.83 -1.27 8.36
C THR A 66 -8.78 -0.92 7.24
N ILE A 67 -10.07 -0.84 7.56
CA ILE A 67 -11.09 -0.42 6.62
C ILE A 67 -12.15 0.44 7.30
N ARG A 68 -12.63 1.45 6.59
CA ARG A 68 -13.82 2.22 6.91
C ARG A 68 -14.48 2.66 5.62
N ASN A 69 -15.80 2.46 5.52
CA ASN A 69 -16.60 2.86 4.36
C ASN A 69 -16.02 2.34 3.04
N GLY A 70 -15.66 1.05 3.01
CA GLY A 70 -14.99 0.37 1.90
C GLY A 70 -15.92 -0.48 1.03
N GLU A 71 -17.23 -0.35 1.12
CA GLU A 71 -18.22 -1.16 0.39
C GLU A 71 -17.88 -1.35 -1.09
N LYS A 72 -17.39 -0.29 -1.74
CA LYS A 72 -17.09 -0.30 -3.19
C LYS A 72 -15.74 -0.93 -3.54
N THR A 73 -14.77 -0.88 -2.63
CA THR A 73 -13.38 -1.30 -2.90
C THR A 73 -13.03 -2.62 -2.25
N LEU A 74 -13.53 -2.87 -1.04
CA LEU A 74 -13.19 -4.05 -0.24
C LEU A 74 -13.44 -5.38 -0.94
N PRO A 75 -14.55 -5.62 -1.69
CA PRO A 75 -14.72 -6.88 -2.41
C PRO A 75 -13.60 -7.18 -3.39
N ARG A 76 -13.12 -6.16 -4.11
CA ARG A 76 -11.99 -6.29 -5.06
C ARG A 76 -10.66 -6.48 -4.34
N SER A 77 -10.49 -5.83 -3.19
CA SER A 77 -9.30 -6.00 -2.36
C SER A 77 -9.23 -7.42 -1.78
N MET A 78 -10.35 -7.97 -1.35
CA MET A 78 -10.42 -9.36 -0.89
C MET A 78 -10.17 -10.35 -2.04
N GLU A 79 -10.75 -10.12 -3.21
CA GLU A 79 -10.45 -10.91 -4.41
C GLU A 79 -8.94 -10.87 -4.77
N PHE A 80 -8.32 -9.71 -4.70
CA PHE A 80 -6.87 -9.56 -4.90
C PHE A 80 -6.08 -10.37 -3.87
N ILE A 81 -6.44 -10.31 -2.59
CA ILE A 81 -5.78 -11.07 -1.51
C ILE A 81 -5.90 -12.57 -1.76
N TYR A 82 -7.10 -13.08 -2.04
CA TYR A 82 -7.34 -14.50 -2.28
C TYR A 82 -6.63 -15.01 -3.54
N ASN A 83 -6.60 -14.22 -4.61
CA ASN A 83 -6.09 -14.68 -5.91
C ASN A 83 -4.60 -14.40 -6.12
N GLN A 84 -4.06 -13.32 -5.53
CA GLN A 84 -2.70 -12.88 -5.83
C GLN A 84 -1.73 -12.91 -4.63
N ILE A 85 -2.22 -13.16 -3.40
CA ILE A 85 -1.36 -13.21 -2.21
C ILE A 85 -1.37 -14.61 -1.60
N ILE A 86 -2.52 -15.07 -1.15
CA ILE A 86 -2.68 -16.33 -0.40
C ILE A 86 -2.06 -17.54 -1.13
N PRO A 87 -2.22 -17.74 -2.45
CA PRO A 87 -1.68 -18.93 -3.13
C PRO A 87 -0.16 -19.06 -3.10
N HIS A 88 0.54 -18.05 -2.60
CA HIS A 88 2.02 -18.04 -2.54
C HIS A 88 2.57 -18.41 -1.17
N PHE A 89 1.71 -18.67 -0.17
CA PHE A 89 2.12 -19.01 1.19
C PHE A 89 1.57 -20.40 1.60
N LYS A 90 2.23 -21.04 2.58
CA LYS A 90 1.84 -22.34 3.13
C LYS A 90 0.44 -22.30 3.75
N ASP A 91 0.16 -21.21 4.46
CA ASP A 91 -1.09 -20.99 5.18
C ASP A 91 -1.26 -19.50 5.46
N TYR A 92 -2.46 -19.07 5.81
CA TYR A 92 -2.77 -17.68 6.04
C TYR A 92 -3.75 -17.46 7.19
N GLN A 93 -3.75 -16.26 7.72
CA GLN A 93 -4.79 -15.64 8.53
C GLN A 93 -5.05 -14.25 8.00
N ILE A 94 -6.30 -13.84 7.91
CA ILE A 94 -6.67 -12.44 7.60
C ILE A 94 -7.24 -11.81 8.85
N ILE A 95 -6.77 -10.61 9.21
CA ILE A 95 -7.26 -9.84 10.36
C ILE A 95 -7.59 -8.43 9.86
N ILE A 96 -8.86 -8.08 9.86
CA ILE A 96 -9.33 -6.77 9.41
C ILE A 96 -9.84 -5.98 10.60
N MET A 97 -9.23 -4.80 10.81
CA MET A 97 -9.72 -3.81 11.76
C MET A 97 -10.79 -2.97 11.07
N GLU A 98 -12.05 -3.25 11.37
CA GLU A 98 -13.20 -2.48 10.92
C GLU A 98 -13.41 -1.28 11.84
N ASN A 99 -13.47 -0.07 11.27
CA ASN A 99 -13.44 1.18 12.00
C ASN A 99 -14.74 1.98 11.82
N ASP A 100 -15.83 1.48 12.38
CA ASP A 100 -17.14 2.16 12.46
C ASP A 100 -17.65 2.63 11.08
N SER A 101 -17.72 1.72 10.12
CA SER A 101 -18.29 1.99 8.80
C SER A 101 -19.79 2.29 8.91
N GLU A 102 -20.23 3.25 8.08
CA GLU A 102 -21.62 3.70 7.95
C GLU A 102 -22.31 3.10 6.71
N ASP A 103 -21.53 2.45 5.83
CA ASP A 103 -21.98 1.72 4.64
C ASP A 103 -22.05 0.20 4.90
N ASN A 104 -22.28 -0.62 3.86
CA ASN A 104 -22.38 -2.08 3.99
C ASN A 104 -21.03 -2.80 4.19
N THR A 105 -19.95 -2.11 4.49
CA THR A 105 -18.61 -2.72 4.71
C THR A 105 -18.64 -3.79 5.79
N ARG A 106 -19.27 -3.50 6.93
CA ARG A 106 -19.35 -4.42 8.07
C ARG A 106 -20.14 -5.67 7.73
N ASP A 107 -21.29 -5.51 7.10
CA ASP A 107 -22.15 -6.65 6.71
C ASP A 107 -21.45 -7.55 5.70
N TYR A 108 -20.75 -6.96 4.72
CA TYR A 108 -19.92 -7.71 3.78
C TYR A 108 -18.83 -8.53 4.50
N LEU A 109 -18.13 -7.95 5.46
CA LEU A 109 -17.09 -8.64 6.24
C LEU A 109 -17.68 -9.77 7.08
N LEU A 110 -18.81 -9.55 7.74
CA LEU A 110 -19.51 -10.57 8.53
C LEU A 110 -19.95 -11.76 7.68
N ASP A 111 -20.46 -11.50 6.48
CA ASP A 111 -20.87 -12.57 5.56
C ASP A 111 -19.66 -13.31 4.98
N LEU A 112 -18.56 -12.61 4.73
CA LEU A 112 -17.32 -13.24 4.27
C LEU A 112 -16.70 -14.11 5.37
N SER A 113 -16.72 -13.67 6.64
CA SER A 113 -16.17 -14.44 7.77
C SER A 113 -16.93 -15.73 8.07
N LYS A 114 -18.20 -15.83 7.68
CA LYS A 114 -18.98 -17.10 7.72
C LYS A 114 -18.48 -18.11 6.69
N LYS A 115 -17.89 -17.64 5.58
CA LYS A 115 -17.40 -18.47 4.47
C LYS A 115 -15.91 -18.81 4.62
N ASP A 116 -15.14 -17.95 5.28
CA ASP A 116 -13.73 -18.14 5.53
C ASP A 116 -13.43 -18.02 7.03
N ASN A 117 -13.22 -19.14 7.70
CA ASN A 117 -12.90 -19.21 9.13
C ASN A 117 -11.52 -18.64 9.47
N LYS A 118 -10.69 -18.35 8.46
CA LYS A 118 -9.39 -17.65 8.59
C LYS A 118 -9.50 -16.14 8.45
N LEU A 119 -10.71 -15.61 8.30
CA LEU A 119 -10.97 -14.17 8.37
C LEU A 119 -11.48 -13.81 9.76
N LYS A 120 -10.66 -13.07 10.50
CA LYS A 120 -11.00 -12.47 11.79
C LYS A 120 -11.29 -10.97 11.62
N ILE A 121 -12.42 -10.55 12.10
CA ILE A 121 -12.80 -9.14 12.10
C ILE A 121 -12.63 -8.63 13.53
N ILE A 122 -11.93 -7.53 13.66
CA ILE A 122 -11.74 -6.84 14.92
C ILE A 122 -12.22 -5.40 14.78
N GLY A 123 -12.79 -4.88 15.84
CA GLY A 123 -13.19 -3.49 15.97
C GLY A 123 -12.59 -2.88 17.21
N CYS A 124 -12.81 -1.62 17.47
CA CYS A 124 -12.28 -0.96 18.63
C CYS A 124 -12.92 -1.42 19.95
N GLY A 125 -14.00 -2.15 19.95
CA GLY A 125 -14.63 -2.79 21.11
C GLY A 125 -15.23 -4.16 20.79
N GLY A 126 -14.92 -4.68 19.62
CA GLY A 126 -15.55 -5.88 19.04
C GLY A 126 -16.66 -5.49 18.06
N ILE A 127 -16.78 -6.27 16.99
CA ILE A 127 -17.69 -5.97 15.87
C ILE A 127 -19.18 -6.00 16.28
N ASN A 128 -19.50 -6.68 17.38
CA ASN A 128 -20.85 -6.81 17.91
C ASN A 128 -21.20 -5.75 18.99
N LEU A 129 -20.28 -4.86 19.33
CA LEU A 129 -20.55 -3.83 20.30
C LEU A 129 -21.05 -2.55 19.61
N PRO A 130 -22.06 -1.87 20.19
CA PRO A 130 -22.53 -0.63 19.63
C PRO A 130 -21.40 0.41 19.66
N GLN A 131 -21.01 0.83 18.52
CA GLN A 131 -20.18 2.00 18.22
C GLN A 131 -18.96 2.21 19.12
N CYS A 132 -17.83 1.81 18.65
CA CYS A 132 -16.56 2.23 19.18
C CYS A 132 -16.20 3.63 18.67
N LYS A 133 -16.83 4.66 19.19
CA LYS A 133 -16.42 6.03 18.90
C LYS A 133 -15.07 6.28 19.55
N LEU A 134 -14.03 6.36 18.71
CA LEU A 134 -12.72 6.81 19.15
C LEU A 134 -12.81 8.29 19.49
N ASN A 135 -13.18 8.61 20.74
CA ASN A 135 -13.03 9.94 21.29
C ASN A 135 -11.54 10.23 21.47
N LEU A 136 -10.88 10.63 20.41
CA LEU A 136 -9.57 11.21 20.51
C LEU A 136 -9.74 12.63 21.03
N GLU A 137 -9.15 12.93 22.20
CA GLU A 137 -9.10 14.28 22.72
C GLU A 137 -8.61 15.23 21.63
N LYS A 138 -9.32 16.34 21.46
CA LYS A 138 -8.89 17.41 20.56
C LYS A 138 -7.64 18.02 21.18
N THR A 139 -6.49 17.57 20.73
CA THR A 139 -5.24 18.24 21.10
C THR A 139 -5.18 19.59 20.38
N ASP A 140 -4.93 20.64 21.13
CA ASP A 140 -4.83 22.02 20.66
C ASP A 140 -3.67 22.20 19.68
N MET A 141 -3.93 21.93 18.40
CA MET A 141 -2.94 22.12 17.35
C MET A 141 -3.32 23.26 16.42
N LYS A 142 -2.69 24.40 16.65
CA LYS A 142 -2.99 25.66 15.96
C LYS A 142 -2.82 25.67 14.44
N LYS A 143 -2.16 24.65 13.82
CA LYS A 143 -1.86 24.67 12.38
C LYS A 143 -2.42 23.52 11.55
N CYS A 144 -2.69 22.34 12.08
CA CYS A 144 -3.43 21.26 11.44
C CYS A 144 -4.03 20.30 12.46
N PRO A 145 -5.06 20.72 13.20
CA PRO A 145 -5.71 19.89 14.22
C PRO A 145 -6.25 18.59 13.62
N GLU A 146 -6.80 18.67 12.41
CA GLU A 146 -7.37 17.53 11.70
C GLU A 146 -6.32 16.49 11.31
N CYS A 147 -5.13 16.93 10.88
CA CYS A 147 -4.04 16.02 10.50
C CYS A 147 -3.56 15.21 11.70
N PHE A 148 -3.33 15.88 12.84
CA PHE A 148 -2.88 15.20 14.05
C PHE A 148 -3.94 14.24 14.60
N THR A 149 -5.19 14.67 14.65
CA THR A 149 -6.31 13.82 15.08
C THR A 149 -6.44 12.59 14.16
N ARG A 150 -6.33 12.76 12.84
CA ARG A 150 -6.37 11.65 11.89
C ARG A 150 -5.21 10.68 12.09
N ILE A 151 -3.98 11.17 12.22
CA ILE A 151 -2.81 10.31 12.40
C ILE A 151 -2.85 9.59 13.75
N ASN A 152 -3.24 10.27 14.84
CA ASN A 152 -3.45 9.61 16.13
C ASN A 152 -4.51 8.51 16.07
N LYS A 153 -5.59 8.73 15.33
CA LYS A 153 -6.60 7.70 15.10
C LYS A 153 -6.00 6.50 14.38
N MET A 154 -5.17 6.72 13.34
CA MET A 154 -4.49 5.65 12.64
C MET A 154 -3.51 4.91 13.54
N VAL A 155 -2.75 5.61 14.39
CA VAL A 155 -1.89 4.99 15.42
C VAL A 155 -2.69 4.05 16.32
N TYR A 156 -3.82 4.51 16.84
CA TYR A 156 -4.65 3.69 17.71
C TYR A 156 -5.15 2.44 16.99
N ILE A 157 -5.78 2.60 15.84
CA ILE A 157 -6.38 1.52 15.05
C ILE A 157 -5.31 0.48 14.64
N ARG A 158 -4.14 0.94 14.22
CA ARG A 158 -3.04 0.07 13.81
C ARG A 158 -2.44 -0.68 15.00
N ASN A 159 -2.42 -0.08 16.19
CA ASN A 159 -1.99 -0.78 17.40
C ASN A 159 -2.97 -1.88 17.82
N VAL A 160 -4.27 -1.74 17.58
CA VAL A 160 -5.26 -2.79 17.87
C VAL A 160 -4.94 -4.08 17.09
N TYR A 161 -4.73 -4.01 15.78
CA TYR A 161 -4.35 -5.21 15.04
C TYR A 161 -2.90 -5.67 15.32
N LEU A 162 -2.01 -4.74 15.66
CA LEU A 162 -0.64 -5.08 16.04
C LEU A 162 -0.60 -5.87 17.35
N ASP A 163 -1.43 -5.53 18.33
CA ASP A 163 -1.57 -6.27 19.57
C ASP A 163 -2.25 -7.62 19.33
N GLU A 164 -3.20 -7.69 18.39
CA GLU A 164 -3.82 -8.96 17.97
C GLU A 164 -2.78 -9.95 17.45
N ILE A 165 -1.92 -9.57 16.50
CA ILE A 165 -0.92 -10.47 15.89
C ILE A 165 0.17 -10.93 16.85
N LYS A 166 0.27 -10.33 18.04
CA LYS A 166 1.22 -10.73 19.09
C LYS A 166 0.74 -11.90 19.93
N LYS A 167 -0.54 -12.25 19.84
CA LYS A 167 -1.12 -13.35 20.61
C LYS A 167 -0.45 -14.68 20.32
N PRO A 168 -0.40 -15.60 21.31
CA PRO A 168 0.27 -16.89 21.18
C PRO A 168 -0.24 -17.76 20.03
N GLU A 169 -1.51 -17.65 19.67
CA GLU A 169 -2.16 -18.39 18.58
C GLU A 169 -1.51 -18.14 17.22
N TYR A 170 -0.74 -17.03 17.08
CA TYR A 170 -0.04 -16.68 15.84
C TYR A 170 1.47 -16.96 15.88
N ASN A 171 1.98 -17.69 16.87
CA ASN A 171 3.42 -17.90 17.02
C ASN A 171 4.09 -18.67 15.89
N ASP A 172 3.35 -19.48 15.15
CA ASP A 172 3.83 -20.24 14.00
C ASP A 172 3.76 -19.49 12.66
N PHE A 173 3.27 -18.24 12.67
CA PHE A 173 3.29 -17.37 11.51
C PHE A 173 4.61 -16.62 11.39
N ASN A 174 5.19 -16.66 10.20
CA ASN A 174 6.52 -16.10 9.94
C ASN A 174 6.47 -14.66 9.44
N TYR A 175 5.42 -14.34 8.70
CA TYR A 175 5.29 -13.08 7.98
C TYR A 175 3.97 -12.37 8.29
N ILE A 176 4.01 -11.04 8.24
CA ILE A 176 2.85 -10.17 8.33
C ILE A 176 2.82 -9.31 7.06
N LEU A 177 1.74 -9.36 6.29
CA LEU A 177 1.44 -8.37 5.27
C LEU A 177 0.56 -7.29 5.89
N MET A 178 1.10 -6.09 6.04
CA MET A 178 0.27 -4.91 6.32
C MET A 178 -0.20 -4.32 5.00
N PHE A 179 -1.52 -4.22 4.85
CA PHE A 179 -2.17 -3.88 3.59
C PHE A 179 -3.29 -2.86 3.78
N ASP A 180 -3.35 -1.85 2.91
CA ASP A 180 -4.50 -0.94 2.88
C ASP A 180 -5.69 -1.65 2.20
N MET A 181 -6.73 -1.95 2.97
CA MET A 181 -7.87 -2.81 2.56
C MET A 181 -8.80 -2.14 1.53
N ASP A 182 -8.51 -0.94 1.10
CA ASP A 182 -9.16 -0.24 -0.02
C ASP A 182 -8.37 -0.33 -1.33
N LEU A 183 -7.20 -0.99 -1.32
CA LEU A 183 -6.36 -1.21 -2.49
C LEU A 183 -6.64 -2.56 -3.15
N TYR A 184 -6.54 -2.58 -4.45
CA TYR A 184 -6.53 -3.78 -5.28
C TYR A 184 -5.72 -3.51 -6.55
N GLY A 185 -5.37 -4.54 -7.31
CA GLY A 185 -4.62 -4.32 -8.53
C GLY A 185 -3.84 -5.54 -9.01
N HIS A 186 -2.66 -5.29 -9.54
CA HIS A 186 -1.78 -6.33 -10.05
C HIS A 186 -0.42 -6.29 -9.36
N LEU A 187 -0.05 -7.41 -8.75
CA LEU A 187 1.25 -7.59 -8.09
C LEU A 187 2.19 -8.39 -8.98
N SER A 188 3.43 -7.93 -9.12
CA SER A 188 4.50 -8.70 -9.78
C SER A 188 4.83 -9.97 -8.99
N LYS A 189 4.43 -11.14 -9.49
CA LYS A 189 4.76 -12.44 -8.87
C LYS A 189 6.28 -12.65 -8.75
N LYS A 190 7.04 -12.28 -9.78
CA LYS A 190 8.52 -12.37 -9.72
C LYS A 190 9.09 -11.44 -8.65
N GLY A 191 8.53 -10.23 -8.50
CA GLY A 191 8.94 -9.31 -7.45
C GLY A 191 8.58 -9.80 -6.05
N LEU A 192 7.41 -10.43 -5.88
CA LEU A 192 7.04 -11.08 -4.62
C LEU A 192 8.04 -12.20 -4.27
N TYR A 193 8.39 -13.04 -5.24
CA TYR A 193 9.37 -14.12 -5.02
C TYR A 193 10.79 -13.61 -4.82
N ASP A 194 11.17 -12.50 -5.46
CA ASP A 194 12.44 -11.82 -5.17
C ASP A 194 12.49 -11.35 -3.71
N THR A 195 11.38 -10.83 -3.18
CA THR A 195 11.24 -10.52 -1.75
C THR A 195 11.40 -11.77 -0.88
N GLY A 196 10.75 -12.88 -1.24
CA GLY A 196 10.89 -14.16 -0.54
C GLY A 196 12.33 -14.68 -0.52
N TYR A 197 13.06 -14.55 -1.63
CA TYR A 197 14.47 -14.89 -1.70
C TYR A 197 15.33 -14.04 -0.76
N ASN A 198 15.10 -12.74 -0.72
CA ASN A 198 15.84 -11.84 0.16
C ASN A 198 15.55 -12.14 1.63
N PHE A 199 14.32 -12.45 2.01
CA PHE A 199 14.01 -12.93 3.37
C PHE A 199 14.65 -14.27 3.70
N LEU A 200 14.85 -15.16 2.72
CA LEU A 200 15.52 -16.44 2.92
C LEU A 200 17.00 -16.24 3.25
N VAL A 201 17.70 -15.40 2.47
CA VAL A 201 19.16 -15.27 2.55
C VAL A 201 19.64 -14.28 3.61
N ASP A 202 18.82 -13.30 3.98
CA ASP A 202 19.15 -12.31 5.01
C ASP A 202 18.07 -12.27 6.11
N LYS A 203 18.43 -12.82 7.27
CA LYS A 203 17.54 -12.84 8.46
C LYS A 203 17.38 -11.48 9.12
N ASN A 204 18.21 -10.51 8.78
CA ASN A 204 18.16 -9.17 9.33
C ASN A 204 17.19 -8.24 8.59
N ILE A 205 16.60 -8.66 7.48
CA ILE A 205 15.54 -7.91 6.81
C ILE A 205 14.29 -7.98 7.67
N TYR A 206 13.81 -6.82 8.15
CA TYR A 206 12.62 -6.73 9.02
C TYR A 206 11.35 -6.42 8.24
N ALA A 207 11.45 -5.53 7.26
CA ALA A 207 10.32 -5.08 6.46
C ALA A 207 10.71 -4.86 5.00
N VAL A 208 9.82 -5.23 4.08
CA VAL A 208 9.98 -4.98 2.64
C VAL A 208 8.68 -4.42 2.08
N CYS A 209 8.75 -3.16 1.65
CA CYS A 209 7.63 -2.47 1.00
C CYS A 209 7.59 -2.78 -0.49
N ALA A 210 6.41 -2.90 -1.05
CA ALA A 210 6.22 -2.91 -2.49
C ALA A 210 6.52 -1.54 -3.11
N MET A 211 6.88 -1.53 -4.37
CA MET A 211 6.85 -0.34 -5.20
C MET A 211 5.45 -0.17 -5.75
N THR A 212 4.58 0.48 -4.97
CA THR A 212 3.19 0.70 -5.35
C THR A 212 3.07 1.95 -6.22
N ILE A 213 2.36 1.79 -7.32
CA ILE A 213 2.16 2.82 -8.32
C ILE A 213 0.70 3.18 -8.37
N SER A 214 0.44 4.45 -8.12
CA SER A 214 -0.91 5.02 -8.20
C SER A 214 -1.41 5.08 -9.65
N PRO A 215 -2.71 5.23 -9.86
CA PRO A 215 -3.30 5.42 -11.19
C PRO A 215 -2.70 6.59 -11.99
N SER A 216 -2.26 7.64 -11.30
CA SER A 216 -1.58 8.80 -11.91
C SER A 216 -0.13 8.52 -12.29
N LEU A 217 0.33 7.26 -12.22
CA LEU A 217 1.73 6.83 -12.44
C LEU A 217 2.72 7.45 -11.45
N GLY A 218 2.23 7.91 -10.30
CA GLY A 218 3.05 8.42 -9.21
C GLY A 218 3.32 7.35 -8.14
N TYR A 219 4.29 7.61 -7.30
CA TYR A 219 4.52 6.82 -6.10
C TYR A 219 3.32 6.96 -5.15
N TYR A 220 2.77 5.83 -4.68
CA TYR A 220 1.48 5.83 -3.98
C TYR A 220 1.53 6.61 -2.66
N ASP A 221 2.51 6.33 -1.81
CA ASP A 221 2.53 6.87 -0.44
C ASP A 221 3.85 7.60 -0.14
N ALA A 222 3.98 8.80 -0.71
CA ALA A 222 5.13 9.66 -0.45
C ALA A 222 5.19 10.17 1.00
N TYR A 223 4.06 10.18 1.72
CA TYR A 223 3.98 10.65 3.10
C TYR A 223 4.67 9.70 4.08
N ALA A 224 4.54 8.38 3.87
CA ALA A 224 5.24 7.37 4.67
C ALA A 224 6.69 7.15 4.24
N HIS A 225 7.10 7.67 3.07
CA HIS A 225 8.45 7.43 2.57
C HIS A 225 9.50 8.33 3.23
N LEU A 226 10.59 7.71 3.65
CA LEU A 226 11.78 8.39 4.13
C LEU A 226 13.00 7.60 3.66
N ASP A 227 13.89 8.23 2.88
CA ASP A 227 15.11 7.58 2.42
C ASP A 227 16.06 7.23 3.58
N TRP A 228 17.11 6.48 3.26
CA TRP A 228 18.12 6.12 4.27
C TRP A 228 18.80 7.33 4.91
N TYR A 229 18.91 8.45 4.18
CA TYR A 229 19.49 9.70 4.68
C TYR A 229 18.48 10.60 5.41
N LYS A 230 17.29 10.05 5.72
CA LYS A 230 16.17 10.76 6.38
C LYS A 230 15.69 12.00 5.61
N LYS A 231 15.83 12.00 4.28
CA LYS A 231 15.27 13.04 3.42
C LYS A 231 13.87 12.63 2.97
N SER A 232 12.89 13.46 3.26
CA SER A 232 11.55 13.33 2.68
C SER A 232 11.63 13.67 1.20
N TYR A 233 11.19 12.75 0.33
CA TYR A 233 11.18 12.98 -1.10
C TYR A 233 9.90 13.66 -1.57
N LYS A 234 10.06 14.62 -2.49
CA LYS A 234 9.00 14.99 -3.40
C LYS A 234 8.73 13.77 -4.31
N GLN A 235 7.47 13.58 -4.71
CA GLN A 235 7.02 12.45 -5.54
C GLN A 235 7.89 12.22 -6.79
N GLU A 236 8.34 13.31 -7.44
CA GLU A 236 9.23 13.28 -8.60
C GLU A 236 10.59 12.64 -8.36
N SER A 237 11.17 12.82 -7.17
CA SER A 237 12.49 12.24 -6.86
C SER A 237 12.40 10.75 -6.54
N ILE A 238 11.27 10.29 -6.00
CA ILE A 238 11.00 8.86 -5.82
C ILE A 238 10.84 8.19 -7.19
N MET A 239 10.16 8.85 -8.12
CA MET A 239 9.99 8.35 -9.48
C MET A 239 11.30 8.24 -10.27
N LYS A 240 12.30 9.09 -10.03
CA LYS A 240 13.66 8.93 -10.60
C LYS A 240 14.33 7.63 -10.14
N ASN A 241 13.97 7.12 -8.96
CA ASN A 241 14.44 5.83 -8.46
C ASN A 241 13.75 4.63 -9.12
N PHE A 242 12.76 4.84 -10.00
CA PHE A 242 12.11 3.77 -10.77
C PHE A 242 13.07 2.93 -11.60
N ALA A 243 14.17 3.54 -12.06
CA ALA A 243 15.22 2.82 -12.77
C ALA A 243 15.98 1.82 -11.88
N LYS A 244 15.91 1.97 -10.55
CA LYS A 244 16.53 1.03 -9.62
C LYS A 244 15.83 -0.32 -9.66
N CYS A 245 16.59 -1.38 -9.55
CA CYS A 245 16.12 -2.74 -9.42
C CYS A 245 16.48 -3.29 -8.03
N GLY A 246 15.71 -4.30 -7.58
CA GLY A 246 16.01 -5.02 -6.34
C GLY A 246 15.72 -4.25 -5.07
N MET A 247 16.36 -4.69 -4.00
CA MET A 247 16.16 -4.20 -2.65
C MET A 247 17.00 -2.96 -2.38
N ASN A 248 16.37 -1.91 -1.86
CA ASN A 248 17.06 -0.69 -1.41
C ASN A 248 16.65 -0.35 0.03
N LYS A 249 17.65 -0.12 0.88
CA LYS A 249 17.43 0.25 2.27
C LYS A 249 16.83 1.66 2.35
N VAL A 250 15.83 1.81 3.19
CA VAL A 250 15.16 3.08 3.47
C VAL A 250 14.97 3.24 4.98
N SER A 251 14.71 4.44 5.44
CA SER A 251 14.35 4.67 6.84
C SER A 251 12.87 4.41 7.09
N SER A 252 12.02 4.62 6.09
CA SER A 252 10.58 4.31 6.16
C SER A 252 9.98 4.17 4.78
N CYS A 253 9.03 3.27 4.65
CA CYS A 253 8.09 3.15 3.54
C CYS A 253 6.86 2.33 3.99
N PHE A 254 5.72 2.52 3.32
CA PHE A 254 4.56 1.65 3.51
C PHE A 254 3.94 1.27 2.17
N ASN A 255 3.59 2.27 1.37
CA ASN A 255 3.03 2.09 0.03
C ASN A 255 1.75 1.26 -0.03
N GLY A 256 0.99 1.20 1.07
CA GLY A 256 -0.21 0.38 1.16
C GLY A 256 0.05 -1.13 1.11
N PHE A 257 1.32 -1.57 0.99
CA PHE A 257 1.71 -2.98 0.88
C PHE A 257 3.12 -3.21 1.43
N THR A 258 3.23 -3.75 2.63
CA THR A 258 4.52 -4.06 3.26
C THR A 258 4.50 -5.42 3.92
N ILE A 259 5.47 -6.28 3.58
CA ILE A 259 5.68 -7.57 4.23
C ILE A 259 6.72 -7.40 5.33
N TYR A 260 6.35 -7.79 6.54
CA TYR A 260 7.22 -7.78 7.72
C TYR A 260 7.57 -9.21 8.13
N ARG A 261 8.76 -9.40 8.66
CA ARG A 261 9.05 -10.57 9.48
C ARG A 261 8.33 -10.41 10.82
N ARG A 262 7.46 -11.37 11.20
CA ARG A 262 6.63 -11.24 12.41
C ARG A 262 7.48 -10.96 13.66
N SER A 263 8.61 -11.64 13.82
CA SER A 263 9.50 -11.46 14.97
C SER A 263 10.01 -10.03 15.15
N SER A 264 10.06 -9.23 14.08
CA SER A 264 10.49 -7.83 14.14
C SER A 264 9.43 -6.86 14.68
N LEU A 265 8.19 -7.34 14.88
CA LEU A 265 7.06 -6.53 15.29
C LEU A 265 6.64 -6.70 16.76
N LEU A 266 7.13 -7.75 17.42
CA LEU A 266 6.58 -8.19 18.72
C LEU A 266 6.75 -7.15 19.84
N ASP A 267 7.81 -6.36 19.80
CA ASP A 267 8.14 -5.31 20.76
C ASP A 267 7.85 -3.88 20.24
N LYS A 268 7.25 -3.75 19.04
CA LYS A 268 7.03 -2.46 18.40
C LYS A 268 5.61 -1.96 18.60
N LYS A 269 5.43 -0.63 18.51
CA LYS A 269 4.13 0.05 18.53
C LYS A 269 4.10 1.19 17.52
N TYR A 270 2.94 1.37 16.89
CA TYR A 270 2.70 2.59 16.14
C TYR A 270 2.71 3.81 17.06
N CYS A 271 3.26 4.89 16.57
CA CYS A 271 3.39 6.17 17.25
C CYS A 271 3.30 7.33 16.25
N THR A 272 3.15 8.52 16.77
CA THR A 272 3.30 9.77 16.03
C THR A 272 3.76 10.86 16.97
N TYR A 273 4.37 11.89 16.42
CA TYR A 273 4.77 13.09 17.14
C TYR A 273 4.74 14.28 16.18
N ILE A 274 4.91 15.47 16.71
CA ILE A 274 4.97 16.70 15.92
C ILE A 274 6.41 17.01 15.60
N ASP A 275 6.72 17.18 14.32
CA ASP A 275 8.01 17.71 13.90
C ASP A 275 8.11 19.17 14.32
N GLY A 276 8.97 19.47 15.29
CA GLY A 276 9.17 20.81 15.83
C GLY A 276 9.67 21.83 14.82
N LYS A 277 10.24 21.39 13.67
CA LYS A 277 10.71 22.29 12.62
C LYS A 277 9.58 22.78 11.73
N ASN A 278 8.66 21.91 11.38
CA ASN A 278 7.59 22.17 10.40
C ASN A 278 6.21 22.25 11.03
N ASN A 279 6.10 21.92 12.31
CA ASN A 279 4.84 21.83 13.05
C ASN A 279 3.79 20.92 12.35
N HIS A 280 4.25 19.81 11.76
CA HIS A 280 3.44 18.80 11.12
C HIS A 280 3.49 17.48 11.87
N SER A 281 2.39 16.75 11.87
CA SER A 281 2.36 15.38 12.38
C SER A 281 3.27 14.49 11.54
N ILE A 282 4.08 13.69 12.20
CA ILE A 282 4.86 12.65 11.53
C ILE A 282 3.93 11.49 11.19
N CYS A 283 4.09 10.94 9.98
CA CYS A 283 3.38 9.74 9.57
C CYS A 283 3.62 8.60 10.57
N GLU A 284 2.57 7.90 10.94
CA GLU A 284 2.64 6.80 11.90
C GLU A 284 3.59 5.68 11.45
N HIS A 285 3.72 5.45 10.15
CA HIS A 285 4.69 4.50 9.61
C HIS A 285 6.14 4.98 9.79
N LYS A 286 6.41 6.29 9.70
CA LYS A 286 7.76 6.81 9.96
C LYS A 286 8.15 6.57 11.41
N CYS A 287 7.29 6.96 12.35
CA CYS A 287 7.51 6.73 13.78
C CYS A 287 7.63 5.23 14.11
N PHE A 288 6.85 4.38 13.45
CA PHE A 288 6.92 2.92 13.61
C PHE A 288 8.26 2.37 13.10
N HIS A 289 8.72 2.80 11.94
CA HIS A 289 9.97 2.34 11.34
C HIS A 289 11.22 2.92 12.00
N GLU A 290 11.13 4.04 12.70
CA GLU A 290 12.22 4.56 13.55
C GLU A 290 12.65 3.57 14.64
N GLN A 291 11.75 2.66 15.03
CA GLN A 291 12.04 1.56 15.96
C GLN A 291 12.70 0.36 15.28
N MET A 292 12.96 0.42 13.97
CA MET A 292 13.49 -0.64 13.13
C MET A 292 14.71 -0.18 12.34
N ASN A 293 15.73 -1.02 12.21
CA ASN A 293 16.96 -0.65 11.50
C ASN A 293 17.05 -1.16 10.06
N ASN A 294 16.18 -2.10 9.66
CA ASN A 294 16.33 -2.88 8.41
C ASN A 294 15.03 -2.95 7.65
N VAL A 295 14.59 -1.75 7.19
CA VAL A 295 13.45 -1.54 6.31
C VAL A 295 13.94 -1.33 4.89
N TYR A 296 13.28 -1.96 3.93
CA TYR A 296 13.65 -1.93 2.53
C TYR A 296 12.43 -1.65 1.64
N ILE A 297 12.68 -1.03 0.50
CA ILE A 297 11.75 -1.06 -0.63
C ILE A 297 12.29 -2.01 -1.69
N ASN A 298 11.44 -2.90 -2.21
CA ASN A 298 11.81 -3.75 -3.33
C ASN A 298 11.22 -3.19 -4.63
N TYR A 299 12.07 -2.57 -5.45
CA TYR A 299 11.67 -2.01 -6.74
C TYR A 299 11.23 -3.07 -7.75
N ASN A 300 11.52 -4.35 -7.52
CA ASN A 300 11.04 -5.47 -8.33
C ASN A 300 9.63 -5.91 -7.92
N MET A 301 9.22 -5.67 -6.66
CA MET A 301 7.89 -5.99 -6.16
C MET A 301 6.91 -4.86 -6.52
N LEU A 302 6.58 -4.79 -7.80
CA LEU A 302 5.65 -3.79 -8.33
C LEU A 302 4.22 -4.15 -7.95
N PHE A 303 3.51 -3.21 -7.35
CA PHE A 303 2.07 -3.27 -7.14
C PHE A 303 1.39 -2.13 -7.87
N LYS A 304 0.66 -2.46 -8.92
CA LYS A 304 -0.05 -1.49 -9.76
C LYS A 304 -1.51 -1.39 -9.33
N VAL A 305 -1.87 -0.24 -8.79
CA VAL A 305 -3.25 0.06 -8.40
C VAL A 305 -4.02 0.59 -9.62
N PRO A 306 -5.20 0.06 -9.94
CA PRO A 306 -6.01 0.55 -11.05
C PRO A 306 -6.61 1.93 -10.73
N VAL A 307 -7.00 2.65 -11.77
CA VAL A 307 -7.85 3.85 -11.64
C VAL A 307 -9.20 3.41 -11.08
N ASN A 308 -9.64 4.01 -9.98
CA ASN A 308 -10.93 3.70 -9.40
C ASN A 308 -12.05 3.90 -10.44
N SER A 309 -13.02 3.00 -10.43
CA SER A 309 -14.17 2.99 -11.35
C SER A 309 -15.09 4.23 -11.27
N LEU A 310 -14.83 5.17 -10.38
CA LEU A 310 -15.48 6.49 -10.34
C LEU A 310 -14.97 7.41 -11.47
N ASP A 311 -13.78 7.16 -12.00
CA ASP A 311 -13.30 7.74 -13.25
C ASP A 311 -13.67 6.82 -14.43
N ASN A 312 -14.98 6.60 -14.67
CA ASN A 312 -15.51 6.08 -15.93
C ASN A 312 -15.29 7.07 -17.10
N SER A 313 -14.27 7.91 -17.00
CA SER A 313 -13.75 8.63 -18.13
C SER A 313 -13.08 7.63 -19.07
N LEU A 314 -13.15 7.86 -20.36
CA LEU A 314 -12.48 7.13 -21.45
C LEU A 314 -11.00 6.76 -21.16
N PHE A 315 -10.44 7.26 -20.08
CA PHE A 315 -9.11 7.01 -19.56
C PHE A 315 -8.93 5.62 -18.93
N SER A 316 -9.95 5.06 -18.25
CA SER A 316 -9.80 3.75 -17.60
C SER A 316 -9.69 2.62 -18.62
N ILE A 317 -10.44 2.70 -19.72
CA ILE A 317 -10.49 1.67 -20.78
C ILE A 317 -9.18 1.64 -21.61
N LEU A 318 -8.47 2.77 -21.71
CA LEU A 318 -7.23 2.88 -22.49
C LEU A 318 -5.95 2.57 -21.67
N PHE A 319 -6.07 2.30 -20.35
CA PHE A 319 -4.93 2.21 -19.44
C PHE A 319 -4.71 0.82 -18.81
N PHE A 320 -5.59 -0.16 -19.11
CA PHE A 320 -5.46 -1.56 -18.68
C PHE A 320 -5.36 -2.54 -19.82
#